data_c96c7ba82d4269cb4448d7e5a1f7f94f
#
_entry.id   c96c7ba82d4269cb4448d7e5a1f7f94f
#
_cell.length_a   1.000
_cell.length_b   1.000
_cell.length_c   1.000
_cell.angle_alpha   90.00
_cell.angle_beta   90.00
_cell.angle_gamma   90.00
#
_symmetry.space_group_name_H-M   'P 1'
#
loop_
_entity.id
_entity.type
_entity.pdbx_description
1 polymer ?
#
loop_
_entity_poly.entity_id
_entity_poly.type
_entity_poly.pdbx_seq_one_letter_code
_entity_poly.pdbx_strand_id
1 'polypeptide(L)'
;PLIFYYLIVLIIIMVLNFIFVPWFAERSIEEVDYGTFISMTDDKKIDEVDIEAQSNVIYFTGKDDKKVYKTAMVSDENLTERLYKSGAKFSGQEIKQTSPILSFILSWIVPILIFTLLGRMLANQMMKHAGGGKNSMMFGMGKSNAKIYVNSTEGIKFTDVAGEDEAKENLTEIVEYLHNPGKYKEIGASMPKGILLVGPPGTGKTMLAKAVAGEANVPFFSMSGSEFVEMFVGMGASKVRDLFQQAKEKAPCIVFIDEIDAIGKRRDGQIGGNDEREQTLNQLLTEMDGFEGNNGVIILAATNRPDSLDPALLRPGRFDRRVPVELPDLKGREDILKVHAKKVKIGDNVDFNKIARMASGASGAELANIVNEAALRAVRAGRGFVTQADMEESIEVVIAGYQRKNAILTDKEKLVVSYHEIGHALVAAKQTDSAPVQKITIVPRTSGALGYTMQVDEGNHYLMTKEEIENKIATLTGGRAAEEIVFGSITTGASNDIEQATKLARAMITKYGMSKDFDMVAMEVETNKYLGGDSSLSCSAETQTLIDKKVVELIRKQHEKAATIILENRAKLDELSNYLYQKETITGEEFMKILNS
;
A
#
# COMPACT_ATOMS: atom_id res chain seq x y z
N PRO A 1 -1.85 -3.92 26.90
CA PRO A 1 -0.73 -3.08 27.33
C PRO A 1 -0.68 -2.89 28.84
N LEU A 2 -1.81 -2.77 29.58
CA LEU A 2 -1.80 -2.54 31.05
C LEU A 2 -1.14 -3.69 31.81
N ILE A 3 -1.42 -4.94 31.46
CA ILE A 3 -0.82 -6.15 32.06
C ILE A 3 0.70 -6.13 31.87
N PHE A 4 1.19 -5.65 30.73
CA PHE A 4 2.63 -5.53 30.43
C PHE A 4 3.32 -4.49 31.34
N TYR A 5 2.68 -3.36 31.61
CA TYR A 5 3.17 -2.36 32.55
C TYR A 5 3.19 -2.89 33.99
N TYR A 6 2.16 -3.62 34.41
CA TYR A 6 2.13 -4.28 35.74
C TYR A 6 3.25 -5.32 35.85
N LEU A 7 3.51 -6.08 34.80
CA LEU A 7 4.56 -7.08 34.78
C LEU A 7 5.96 -6.45 34.84
N ILE A 8 6.18 -5.34 34.12
CA ILE A 8 7.43 -4.56 34.20
C ILE A 8 7.65 -3.98 35.60
N VAL A 9 6.63 -3.41 36.22
CA VAL A 9 6.71 -2.85 37.57
C VAL A 9 6.98 -3.96 38.59
N LEU A 10 6.35 -5.12 38.44
CA LEU A 10 6.60 -6.29 39.29
C LEU A 10 8.05 -6.76 39.16
N ILE A 11 8.60 -6.83 37.96
CA ILE A 11 10.00 -7.18 37.72
C ILE A 11 10.94 -6.14 38.33
N ILE A 12 10.65 -4.84 38.23
CA ILE A 12 11.45 -3.79 38.85
C ILE A 12 11.43 -3.89 40.36
N ILE A 13 10.29 -4.16 40.99
CA ILE A 13 10.17 -4.39 42.44
C ILE A 13 10.96 -5.65 42.85
N MET A 14 10.91 -6.70 42.04
CA MET A 14 11.64 -7.94 42.25
C MET A 14 13.16 -7.71 42.20
N VAL A 15 13.63 -6.97 41.20
CA VAL A 15 15.04 -6.60 41.06
C VAL A 15 15.51 -5.70 42.21
N LEU A 16 14.69 -4.73 42.62
CA LEU A 16 15.00 -3.88 43.78
C LEU A 16 15.12 -4.68 45.08
N ASN A 17 14.19 -5.58 45.37
CA ASN A 17 14.19 -6.34 46.60
C ASN A 17 15.27 -7.45 46.64
N PHE A 18 15.51 -8.16 45.54
CA PHE A 18 16.42 -9.31 45.54
C PHE A 18 17.87 -8.96 45.20
N ILE A 19 18.11 -7.84 44.50
CA ILE A 19 19.46 -7.47 44.06
C ILE A 19 19.96 -6.20 44.78
N PHE A 20 19.15 -5.16 44.83
CA PHE A 20 19.59 -3.84 45.30
C PHE A 20 19.64 -3.72 46.83
N VAL A 21 18.67 -4.28 47.56
CA VAL A 21 18.62 -4.22 49.00
C VAL A 21 19.75 -5.03 49.66
N PRO A 22 20.02 -6.28 49.28
CA PRO A 22 21.17 -7.02 49.78
C PRO A 22 22.52 -6.38 49.43
N TRP A 23 22.65 -5.89 48.18
CA TRP A 23 23.88 -5.25 47.71
C TRP A 23 24.21 -3.94 48.46
N PHE A 24 23.20 -3.20 48.92
CA PHE A 24 23.39 -1.99 49.71
C PHE A 24 23.68 -2.29 51.17
N ALA A 25 23.15 -3.40 51.72
CA ALA A 25 23.41 -3.85 53.08
C ALA A 25 24.86 -4.39 53.25
N GLU A 26 25.37 -5.10 52.24
CA GLU A 26 26.74 -5.63 52.28
C GLU A 26 27.83 -4.56 52.20
N ARG A 27 27.58 -3.40 51.60
CA ARG A 27 28.56 -2.31 51.45
C ARG A 27 28.89 -1.56 52.74
N SER A 28 28.14 -1.76 53.82
CA SER A 28 28.38 -1.09 55.10
C SER A 28 29.23 -1.92 56.08
N ILE A 29 29.60 -3.15 55.71
CA ILE A 29 30.37 -4.07 56.57
C ILE A 29 31.75 -4.25 55.94
N GLU A 30 32.81 -4.00 56.72
CA GLU A 30 34.19 -4.16 56.28
C GLU A 30 34.69 -5.56 56.67
N GLU A 31 35.13 -6.35 55.70
CA GLU A 31 35.62 -7.72 55.95
C GLU A 31 37.10 -7.69 56.31
N VAL A 32 37.47 -8.28 57.45
CA VAL A 32 38.84 -8.34 57.97
C VAL A 32 39.22 -9.76 58.30
N ASP A 33 40.52 -10.04 58.29
CA ASP A 33 41.03 -11.35 58.71
C ASP A 33 40.95 -11.58 60.24
N TYR A 34 40.95 -12.87 60.66
CA TYR A 34 40.82 -13.21 62.04
C TYR A 34 42.03 -12.73 62.92
N GLY A 35 43.24 -12.62 62.35
CA GLY A 35 44.41 -12.08 63.01
C GLY A 35 44.21 -10.58 63.37
N THR A 36 43.64 -9.79 62.45
CA THR A 36 43.28 -8.38 62.70
C THR A 36 42.25 -8.26 63.82
N PHE A 37 41.21 -9.14 63.85
CA PHE A 37 40.22 -9.17 64.90
C PHE A 37 40.87 -9.46 66.28
N ILE A 38 41.79 -10.45 66.36
CA ILE A 38 42.53 -10.78 67.62
C ILE A 38 43.39 -9.59 68.01
N SER A 39 44.13 -8.98 67.11
CA SER A 39 44.97 -7.80 67.42
C SER A 39 44.14 -6.67 67.98
N MET A 40 42.95 -6.36 67.34
CA MET A 40 42.04 -5.30 67.82
C MET A 40 41.44 -5.68 69.20
N THR A 41 41.20 -6.98 69.44
CA THR A 41 40.75 -7.49 70.77
C THR A 41 41.77 -7.26 71.84
N ASP A 42 43.03 -7.65 71.60
CA ASP A 42 44.16 -7.52 72.57
C ASP A 42 44.49 -6.04 72.81
N ASP A 43 44.38 -5.19 71.81
CA ASP A 43 44.53 -3.72 71.90
C ASP A 43 43.35 -2.99 72.57
N LYS A 44 42.29 -3.72 72.97
CA LYS A 44 41.05 -3.20 73.60
C LYS A 44 40.26 -2.15 72.72
N LYS A 45 40.38 -2.24 71.39
CA LYS A 45 39.75 -1.36 70.40
C LYS A 45 38.38 -1.84 69.98
N ILE A 46 37.84 -2.93 70.49
CA ILE A 46 36.53 -3.47 70.16
C ILE A 46 35.52 -3.04 71.23
N ASP A 47 34.33 -2.61 70.81
CA ASP A 47 33.24 -2.23 71.70
C ASP A 47 32.23 -3.37 71.89
N GLU A 48 31.73 -3.98 70.82
CA GLU A 48 30.72 -5.04 70.85
C GLU A 48 31.07 -6.15 69.88
N VAL A 49 30.86 -7.42 70.24
CA VAL A 49 31.09 -8.57 69.40
C VAL A 49 29.87 -9.48 69.40
N ASP A 50 29.36 -9.77 68.21
CA ASP A 50 28.28 -10.75 68.01
C ASP A 50 28.82 -12.00 67.31
N ILE A 51 28.71 -13.14 67.98
CA ILE A 51 29.18 -14.41 67.45
C ILE A 51 28.00 -15.19 66.88
N GLU A 52 28.00 -15.39 65.57
CA GLU A 52 26.98 -16.16 64.84
C GLU A 52 27.49 -17.58 64.59
N ALA A 53 27.28 -18.48 65.55
CA ALA A 53 27.80 -19.81 65.53
C ALA A 53 27.36 -20.70 64.36
N GLN A 54 26.20 -20.44 63.77
CA GLN A 54 25.69 -21.24 62.65
C GLN A 54 26.32 -20.89 61.32
N SER A 55 26.70 -19.64 61.09
CA SER A 55 27.36 -19.16 59.88
C SER A 55 28.89 -19.15 60.00
N ASN A 56 29.43 -19.47 61.16
CA ASN A 56 30.86 -19.36 61.50
C ASN A 56 31.41 -17.94 61.26
N VAL A 57 30.68 -16.92 61.63
CA VAL A 57 31.02 -15.51 61.40
C VAL A 57 30.96 -14.74 62.73
N ILE A 58 31.91 -13.84 62.90
CA ILE A 58 31.94 -12.88 64.00
C ILE A 58 31.77 -11.48 63.44
N TYR A 59 30.76 -10.78 63.90
CA TYR A 59 30.58 -9.36 63.67
C TYR A 59 31.06 -8.60 64.89
N PHE A 60 31.79 -7.50 64.66
CA PHE A 60 32.27 -6.68 65.77
C PHE A 60 32.31 -5.19 65.38
N THR A 61 32.22 -4.32 66.40
CA THR A 61 32.20 -2.88 66.22
C THR A 61 33.47 -2.30 66.88
N GLY A 62 34.18 -1.45 66.14
CA GLY A 62 35.33 -0.69 66.65
C GLY A 62 34.89 0.43 67.60
N LYS A 63 35.68 0.68 68.69
CA LYS A 63 35.42 1.76 69.68
C LYS A 63 35.59 3.15 69.08
N ASP A 64 36.61 3.32 68.23
CA ASP A 64 37.05 4.62 67.74
C ASP A 64 36.27 5.08 66.49
N ASP A 65 35.88 4.18 65.62
CA ASP A 65 35.30 4.49 64.29
C ASP A 65 33.84 4.08 64.14
N LYS A 66 33.27 3.30 65.09
CA LYS A 66 31.92 2.76 65.07
C LYS A 66 31.55 2.00 63.80
N LYS A 67 32.57 1.54 63.06
CA LYS A 67 32.33 0.68 61.89
C LYS A 67 32.02 -0.74 62.30
N VAL A 68 31.21 -1.40 61.52
CA VAL A 68 30.91 -2.84 61.70
C VAL A 68 31.88 -3.63 60.84
N TYR A 69 32.59 -4.53 61.47
CA TYR A 69 33.53 -5.44 60.85
C TYR A 69 33.00 -6.86 60.86
N LYS A 70 33.41 -7.66 59.90
CA LYS A 70 33.04 -9.06 59.78
C LYS A 70 34.30 -9.90 59.60
N THR A 71 34.40 -11.02 60.35
CA THR A 71 35.48 -11.97 60.16
C THR A 71 34.95 -13.42 60.29
N ALA A 72 35.64 -14.36 59.62
CA ALA A 72 35.34 -15.79 59.79
C ALA A 72 35.81 -16.30 61.16
N MET A 73 34.97 -17.07 61.82
CA MET A 73 35.31 -17.69 63.12
C MET A 73 36.33 -18.79 62.92
N VAL A 74 37.47 -18.69 63.64
CA VAL A 74 38.44 -19.76 63.71
C VAL A 74 38.29 -20.46 65.10
N SER A 75 38.48 -21.77 65.13
CA SER A 75 38.39 -22.55 66.38
C SER A 75 39.49 -22.09 67.34
N ASP A 76 39.20 -21.22 68.29
CA ASP A 76 40.10 -20.69 69.31
C ASP A 76 39.45 -20.92 70.68
N GLU A 77 40.01 -21.88 71.46
CA GLU A 77 39.51 -22.22 72.79
C GLU A 77 39.66 -21.10 73.81
N ASN A 78 40.51 -20.10 73.54
CA ASN A 78 40.77 -18.99 74.46
C ASN A 78 40.01 -17.71 74.04
N LEU A 79 39.20 -17.73 72.98
CA LEU A 79 38.48 -16.54 72.44
C LEU A 79 37.65 -15.88 73.54
N THR A 80 36.86 -16.63 74.26
CA THR A 80 35.96 -16.10 75.29
C THR A 80 36.75 -15.43 76.45
N GLU A 81 37.88 -15.98 76.81
CA GLU A 81 38.77 -15.42 77.88
C GLU A 81 39.40 -14.10 77.36
N ARG A 82 39.82 -14.02 76.10
CA ARG A 82 40.38 -12.80 75.48
C ARG A 82 39.34 -11.72 75.38
N LEU A 83 38.15 -12.03 74.94
CA LEU A 83 37.05 -11.09 74.87
C LEU A 83 36.67 -10.51 76.25
N TYR A 84 36.66 -11.38 77.28
CA TYR A 84 36.44 -10.97 78.67
C TYR A 84 37.51 -10.01 79.18
N LYS A 85 38.78 -10.32 78.90
CA LYS A 85 39.93 -9.51 79.30
C LYS A 85 40.02 -8.18 78.51
N SER A 86 39.53 -8.11 77.31
CA SER A 86 39.47 -6.88 76.48
C SER A 86 38.43 -5.91 77.00
N GLY A 87 37.40 -6.36 77.72
CA GLY A 87 36.27 -5.56 78.19
C GLY A 87 35.23 -5.26 77.10
N ALA A 88 35.30 -5.97 76.00
CA ALA A 88 34.26 -5.87 74.94
C ALA A 88 32.97 -6.55 75.40
N LYS A 89 31.84 -6.01 75.02
CA LYS A 89 30.58 -6.70 75.25
C LYS A 89 30.41 -7.76 74.18
N PHE A 90 30.17 -8.99 74.49
CA PHE A 90 29.96 -10.06 73.55
C PHE A 90 28.72 -10.86 73.85
N SER A 91 27.96 -11.19 72.78
CA SER A 91 26.77 -12.00 72.82
C SER A 91 26.79 -13.08 71.76
N GLY A 92 26.12 -14.20 72.05
CA GLY A 92 25.78 -15.19 71.02
C GLY A 92 24.31 -14.96 70.70
N GLN A 93 23.99 -14.58 69.48
CA GLN A 93 22.60 -14.35 69.10
C GLN A 93 21.84 -15.68 68.93
N GLU A 94 20.75 -15.83 69.71
CA GLU A 94 19.67 -16.73 69.32
C GLU A 94 18.88 -16.07 68.19
N ILE A 95 18.93 -16.64 66.98
CA ILE A 95 18.15 -16.16 65.84
C ILE A 95 16.67 -16.29 66.16
N LYS A 96 16.00 -15.20 66.48
CA LYS A 96 14.54 -15.14 66.41
C LYS A 96 14.15 -15.31 64.95
N GLN A 97 13.79 -16.52 64.54
CA GLN A 97 13.20 -16.77 63.21
C GLN A 97 11.95 -15.93 63.10
N THR A 98 11.99 -14.86 62.30
CA THR A 98 10.79 -14.17 61.86
C THR A 98 9.93 -15.20 61.13
N SER A 99 8.67 -15.35 61.56
CA SER A 99 7.74 -16.32 60.97
C SER A 99 7.81 -16.23 59.43
N PRO A 100 8.08 -17.34 58.71
CA PRO A 100 8.13 -17.34 57.24
C PRO A 100 6.86 -16.75 56.62
N ILE A 101 5.72 -16.86 57.31
CA ILE A 101 4.44 -16.31 56.90
C ILE A 101 4.45 -14.78 56.98
N LEU A 102 5.04 -14.20 58.04
CA LEU A 102 5.08 -12.74 58.24
C LEU A 102 6.04 -12.09 57.21
N SER A 103 7.16 -12.70 56.91
CA SER A 103 8.09 -12.23 55.90
C SER A 103 7.46 -12.32 54.47
N PHE A 104 6.71 -13.38 54.19
CA PHE A 104 5.97 -13.52 52.93
C PHE A 104 4.90 -12.46 52.79
N ILE A 105 4.11 -12.19 53.85
CA ILE A 105 3.07 -11.17 53.81
C ILE A 105 3.68 -9.78 53.60
N LEU A 106 4.74 -9.42 54.30
CA LEU A 106 5.40 -8.12 54.18
C LEU A 106 6.08 -7.94 52.85
N SER A 107 6.71 -8.97 52.30
CA SER A 107 7.46 -8.86 51.04
C SER A 107 6.61 -8.96 49.79
N TRP A 108 5.44 -9.62 49.84
CA TRP A 108 4.63 -9.87 48.66
C TRP A 108 3.23 -9.29 48.74
N ILE A 109 2.51 -9.45 49.87
CA ILE A 109 1.10 -9.05 49.95
C ILE A 109 0.98 -7.54 50.15
N VAL A 110 1.79 -6.94 51.01
CA VAL A 110 1.72 -5.48 51.31
C VAL A 110 2.05 -4.62 50.08
N PRO A 111 3.10 -4.88 49.29
CA PRO A 111 3.36 -4.12 48.06
C PRO A 111 2.25 -4.25 47.03
N ILE A 112 1.68 -5.46 46.84
CA ILE A 112 0.55 -5.67 45.93
C ILE A 112 -0.67 -4.88 46.38
N LEU A 113 -0.96 -4.83 47.68
CA LEU A 113 -2.11 -4.13 48.27
C LEU A 113 -1.93 -2.60 48.14
N ILE A 114 -0.73 -2.09 48.40
CA ILE A 114 -0.38 -0.67 48.20
C ILE A 114 -0.54 -0.29 46.73
N PHE A 115 -0.07 -1.16 45.82
CA PHE A 115 -0.11 -0.89 44.38
C PHE A 115 -1.54 -0.90 43.83
N THR A 116 -2.39 -1.80 44.30
CA THR A 116 -3.82 -1.84 43.92
C THR A 116 -4.59 -0.64 44.48
N LEU A 117 -4.25 -0.19 45.67
CA LEU A 117 -4.83 1.03 46.27
C LEU A 117 -4.39 2.30 45.53
N LEU A 118 -3.08 2.45 45.23
CA LEU A 118 -2.55 3.56 44.44
C LEU A 118 -3.12 3.55 43.01
N GLY A 119 -3.20 2.40 42.37
CA GLY A 119 -3.80 2.23 41.05
C GLY A 119 -5.27 2.66 41.01
N ARG A 120 -6.06 2.29 42.06
CA ARG A 120 -7.45 2.75 42.18
C ARG A 120 -7.55 4.26 42.44
N MET A 121 -6.63 4.81 43.24
CA MET A 121 -6.62 6.25 43.58
C MET A 121 -6.24 7.09 42.34
N LEU A 122 -5.23 6.66 41.54
CA LEU A 122 -4.87 7.27 40.26
C LEU A 122 -5.98 7.14 39.21
N ALA A 123 -6.61 5.98 39.09
CA ALA A 123 -7.75 5.77 38.20
C ALA A 123 -8.95 6.67 38.56
N ASN A 124 -9.23 6.84 39.84
CA ASN A 124 -10.28 7.74 40.32
C ASN A 124 -9.91 9.23 40.11
N GLN A 125 -8.64 9.60 40.20
CA GLN A 125 -8.16 10.96 39.92
C GLN A 125 -8.21 11.28 38.44
N MET A 126 -7.80 10.35 37.56
CA MET A 126 -7.94 10.48 36.09
C MET A 126 -9.40 10.56 35.65
N MET A 127 -10.32 9.82 36.30
CA MET A 127 -11.75 9.93 36.03
C MET A 127 -12.37 11.27 36.49
N LYS A 128 -11.82 11.95 37.51
CA LYS A 128 -12.30 13.27 37.96
C LYS A 128 -11.82 14.43 37.11
N HIS A 129 -10.68 14.28 36.37
CA HIS A 129 -10.15 15.33 35.49
C HIS A 129 -10.58 15.16 34.02
N ALA A 130 -11.09 13.99 33.62
CA ALA A 130 -11.77 13.78 32.34
C ALA A 130 -13.25 14.11 32.54
N GLY A 131 -13.63 15.36 32.30
CA GLY A 131 -15.00 15.85 32.44
C GLY A 131 -16.04 14.92 31.84
N GLY A 132 -16.98 14.54 32.62
CA GLY A 132 -18.32 14.00 32.41
C GLY A 132 -18.62 13.32 31.08
N GLY A 133 -18.06 12.14 30.79
CA GLY A 133 -18.51 11.30 29.70
C GLY A 133 -18.37 9.83 30.09
N LYS A 134 -19.50 9.15 30.22
CA LYS A 134 -19.58 7.69 30.33
C LYS A 134 -19.01 7.05 29.09
N ASN A 135 -17.68 6.82 29.00
CA ASN A 135 -17.14 5.88 28.03
C ASN A 135 -15.83 5.28 28.55
N SER A 136 -15.96 4.08 29.02
CA SER A 136 -14.86 3.18 29.37
C SER A 136 -13.92 3.03 28.17
N MET A 137 -12.63 3.33 28.33
CA MET A 137 -11.58 3.15 27.33
C MET A 137 -11.49 1.71 26.77
N MET A 138 -12.03 0.75 27.51
CA MET A 138 -12.06 -0.67 27.13
C MET A 138 -13.20 -1.04 26.16
N PHE A 139 -14.25 -0.22 26.08
CA PHE A 139 -15.37 -0.39 25.15
C PHE A 139 -15.26 0.49 23.88
N GLY A 140 -14.28 1.37 23.80
CA GLY A 140 -14.06 2.24 22.64
C GLY A 140 -13.24 1.63 21.50
N MET A 141 -12.57 0.50 21.70
CA MET A 141 -11.71 -0.12 20.68
C MET A 141 -12.47 -0.79 19.53
N GLY A 142 -13.76 -0.96 19.64
CA GLY A 142 -14.60 -1.53 18.56
C GLY A 142 -15.45 -0.50 17.82
N LYS A 143 -15.30 0.81 18.10
CA LYS A 143 -16.07 1.83 17.39
C LYS A 143 -15.48 2.07 16.00
N SER A 144 -16.37 2.11 15.03
CA SER A 144 -16.02 2.48 13.65
C SER A 144 -15.51 3.91 13.61
N ASN A 145 -14.34 4.11 12.95
CA ASN A 145 -13.83 5.43 12.58
C ASN A 145 -14.43 5.88 11.23
N ALA A 146 -15.61 5.38 10.86
CA ALA A 146 -16.25 5.78 9.62
C ALA A 146 -16.35 7.31 9.56
N LYS A 147 -15.76 7.88 8.54
CA LYS A 147 -15.89 9.32 8.28
C LYS A 147 -17.30 9.58 7.79
N ILE A 148 -18.12 10.16 8.67
CA ILE A 148 -19.44 10.64 8.28
C ILE A 148 -19.21 11.93 7.50
N TYR A 149 -19.30 11.88 6.20
CA TYR A 149 -19.45 13.08 5.39
C TYR A 149 -20.92 13.51 5.50
N VAL A 150 -21.22 14.25 6.58
CA VAL A 150 -22.53 14.89 6.72
C VAL A 150 -22.67 15.93 5.61
N ASN A 151 -23.86 16.05 5.01
CA ASN A 151 -24.24 17.06 4.05
C ASN A 151 -23.45 18.36 4.20
N SER A 152 -22.35 18.50 3.47
CA SER A 152 -21.85 19.82 3.17
C SER A 152 -22.64 20.29 1.94
N THR A 153 -23.11 21.50 1.96
CA THR A 153 -23.70 22.20 0.81
C THR A 153 -22.75 22.26 -0.42
N GLU A 154 -21.54 21.73 -0.28
CA GLU A 154 -20.47 21.59 -1.28
C GLU A 154 -20.19 20.10 -1.65
N GLY A 155 -21.18 19.23 -1.62
CA GLY A 155 -21.03 17.81 -2.02
C GLY A 155 -20.64 17.69 -3.49
N ILE A 156 -19.73 16.74 -3.79
CA ILE A 156 -19.40 16.35 -5.18
C ILE A 156 -20.67 15.85 -5.85
N LYS A 157 -20.97 16.36 -7.06
CA LYS A 157 -22.12 15.97 -7.89
C LYS A 157 -21.67 15.23 -9.15
N PHE A 158 -22.61 14.64 -9.88
CA PHE A 158 -22.33 14.01 -11.17
C PHE A 158 -21.74 14.99 -12.20
N THR A 159 -22.01 16.27 -12.08
CA THR A 159 -21.41 17.33 -12.91
C THR A 159 -19.91 17.53 -12.67
N ASP A 160 -19.41 17.10 -11.51
CA ASP A 160 -17.99 17.16 -11.16
C ASP A 160 -17.22 15.90 -11.59
N VAL A 161 -17.93 14.85 -12.00
CA VAL A 161 -17.40 13.60 -12.52
C VAL A 161 -17.58 13.60 -14.03
N ALA A 162 -16.49 13.71 -14.77
CA ALA A 162 -16.49 13.63 -16.22
C ALA A 162 -16.20 12.20 -16.70
N GLY A 163 -16.69 11.86 -17.88
CA GLY A 163 -16.65 10.48 -18.38
C GLY A 163 -17.59 9.56 -17.61
N GLU A 164 -17.49 8.25 -17.81
CA GLU A 164 -18.24 7.21 -17.11
C GLU A 164 -19.78 7.36 -17.25
N ASP A 165 -20.25 7.72 -18.44
CA ASP A 165 -21.66 8.06 -18.65
C ASP A 165 -22.56 6.85 -18.40
N GLU A 166 -22.16 5.62 -18.78
CA GLU A 166 -22.88 4.38 -18.50
C GLU A 166 -22.94 4.05 -17.00
N ALA A 167 -21.84 4.28 -16.28
CA ALA A 167 -21.81 4.08 -14.84
C ALA A 167 -22.72 5.11 -14.13
N LYS A 168 -22.72 6.37 -14.56
CA LYS A 168 -23.62 7.42 -14.04
C LYS A 168 -25.09 7.09 -14.30
N GLU A 169 -25.45 6.62 -15.49
CA GLU A 169 -26.82 6.23 -15.82
C GLU A 169 -27.31 5.14 -14.87
N ASN A 170 -26.53 4.08 -14.69
CA ASN A 170 -26.82 3.01 -13.73
C ASN A 170 -26.98 3.51 -12.28
N LEU A 171 -26.21 4.52 -11.88
CA LEU A 171 -26.24 5.06 -10.54
C LEU A 171 -27.32 6.13 -10.34
N THR A 172 -27.80 6.76 -11.42
CA THR A 172 -28.91 7.72 -11.39
C THR A 172 -30.20 7.05 -10.93
N GLU A 173 -30.45 5.79 -11.32
CA GLU A 173 -31.59 5.02 -10.80
C GLU A 173 -31.60 4.92 -9.27
N ILE A 174 -30.41 4.85 -8.66
CA ILE A 174 -30.25 4.77 -7.20
C ILE A 174 -30.61 6.10 -6.55
N VAL A 175 -30.16 7.19 -7.16
CA VAL A 175 -30.49 8.55 -6.71
C VAL A 175 -32.01 8.75 -6.77
N GLU A 176 -32.65 8.37 -7.89
CA GLU A 176 -34.10 8.44 -8.03
C GLU A 176 -34.84 7.60 -6.99
N TYR A 177 -34.36 6.38 -6.75
CA TYR A 177 -34.95 5.51 -5.71
C TYR A 177 -34.85 6.12 -4.33
N LEU A 178 -33.70 6.70 -3.94
CA LEU A 178 -33.52 7.34 -2.64
C LEU A 178 -34.46 8.54 -2.46
N HIS A 179 -34.78 9.25 -3.55
CA HIS A 179 -35.74 10.37 -3.52
C HIS A 179 -37.20 9.89 -3.51
N ASN A 180 -37.55 8.87 -4.28
CA ASN A 180 -38.93 8.44 -4.53
C ASN A 180 -39.09 6.91 -4.43
N PRO A 181 -38.89 6.29 -3.27
CA PRO A 181 -38.97 4.83 -3.11
C PRO A 181 -40.38 4.27 -3.39
N GLY A 182 -41.41 5.09 -3.24
CA GLY A 182 -42.81 4.71 -3.48
C GLY A 182 -43.08 4.28 -4.91
N LYS A 183 -42.55 5.01 -5.90
CA LYS A 183 -42.70 4.73 -7.33
C LYS A 183 -42.26 3.29 -7.72
N TYR A 184 -41.17 2.83 -7.12
CA TYR A 184 -40.63 1.49 -7.39
C TYR A 184 -41.47 0.40 -6.69
N LYS A 185 -41.97 0.67 -5.47
CA LYS A 185 -42.82 -0.26 -4.72
C LYS A 185 -44.17 -0.48 -5.41
N GLU A 186 -44.76 0.57 -6.00
CA GLU A 186 -46.05 0.46 -6.71
C GLU A 186 -46.00 -0.49 -7.89
N ILE A 187 -44.85 -0.56 -8.59
CA ILE A 187 -44.64 -1.47 -9.74
C ILE A 187 -44.17 -2.87 -9.28
N GLY A 188 -43.82 -3.01 -8.00
CA GLY A 188 -43.26 -4.26 -7.46
C GLY A 188 -41.76 -4.44 -7.74
N ALA A 189 -41.05 -3.39 -8.13
CA ALA A 189 -39.61 -3.43 -8.33
C ALA A 189 -38.87 -3.44 -7.00
N SER A 190 -37.91 -4.36 -6.85
CA SER A 190 -36.97 -4.41 -5.72
C SER A 190 -35.64 -3.82 -6.14
N MET A 191 -35.18 -2.81 -5.41
CA MET A 191 -33.83 -2.25 -5.65
C MET A 191 -32.74 -3.13 -5.08
N PRO A 192 -31.57 -3.18 -5.72
CA PRO A 192 -30.41 -3.89 -5.20
C PRO A 192 -30.00 -3.32 -3.85
N LYS A 193 -29.69 -4.19 -2.90
CA LYS A 193 -29.20 -3.80 -1.58
C LYS A 193 -27.76 -3.31 -1.64
N GLY A 194 -26.96 -3.92 -2.49
CA GLY A 194 -25.56 -3.63 -2.66
C GLY A 194 -25.14 -3.53 -4.12
N ILE A 195 -24.27 -2.58 -4.39
CA ILE A 195 -23.72 -2.31 -5.71
C ILE A 195 -22.21 -2.33 -5.63
N LEU A 196 -21.59 -3.07 -6.53
CA LEU A 196 -20.15 -3.21 -6.63
C LEU A 196 -19.61 -2.41 -7.81
N LEU A 197 -18.84 -1.35 -7.52
CA LEU A 197 -18.08 -0.60 -8.50
C LEU A 197 -16.79 -1.35 -8.83
N VAL A 198 -16.61 -1.72 -10.09
CA VAL A 198 -15.52 -2.59 -10.53
C VAL A 198 -14.74 -1.91 -11.64
N GLY A 199 -13.41 -1.86 -11.53
CA GLY A 199 -12.59 -1.29 -12.60
C GLY A 199 -11.15 -1.04 -12.19
N PRO A 200 -10.29 -0.58 -13.12
CA PRO A 200 -8.90 -0.29 -12.86
C PRO A 200 -8.69 0.76 -11.75
N PRO A 201 -7.51 0.82 -11.11
CA PRO A 201 -7.20 1.88 -10.18
C PRO A 201 -7.19 3.25 -10.87
N GLY A 202 -7.58 4.29 -10.15
CA GLY A 202 -7.57 5.67 -10.66
C GLY A 202 -8.74 6.05 -11.57
N THR A 203 -9.71 5.18 -11.83
CA THR A 203 -10.89 5.49 -12.66
C THR A 203 -11.97 6.31 -11.95
N GLY A 204 -11.80 6.65 -10.67
CA GLY A 204 -12.72 7.55 -9.95
C GLY A 204 -13.85 6.87 -9.20
N LYS A 205 -13.79 5.55 -8.93
CA LYS A 205 -14.83 4.77 -8.20
C LYS A 205 -15.27 5.43 -6.89
N THR A 206 -14.32 5.84 -6.06
CA THR A 206 -14.58 6.54 -4.79
C THR A 206 -15.24 7.91 -5.01
N MET A 207 -14.83 8.64 -6.07
CA MET A 207 -15.40 9.93 -6.40
C MET A 207 -16.84 9.78 -6.91
N LEU A 208 -17.09 8.75 -7.70
CA LEU A 208 -18.43 8.43 -8.23
C LEU A 208 -19.38 8.04 -7.08
N ALA A 209 -18.93 7.24 -6.12
CA ALA A 209 -19.73 6.91 -4.93
C ALA A 209 -20.11 8.17 -4.10
N LYS A 210 -19.17 9.11 -3.94
CA LYS A 210 -19.45 10.40 -3.30
C LYS A 210 -20.43 11.24 -4.09
N ALA A 211 -20.34 11.23 -5.44
CA ALA A 211 -21.24 11.97 -6.31
C ALA A 211 -22.68 11.44 -6.21
N VAL A 212 -22.87 10.13 -6.10
CA VAL A 212 -24.20 9.52 -5.84
C VAL A 212 -24.82 10.07 -4.56
N ALA A 213 -24.04 10.12 -3.47
CA ALA A 213 -24.53 10.64 -2.19
C ALA A 213 -24.82 12.16 -2.24
N GLY A 214 -23.97 12.92 -2.92
CA GLY A 214 -24.16 14.36 -3.12
C GLY A 214 -25.37 14.69 -3.99
N GLU A 215 -25.62 13.87 -5.01
CA GLU A 215 -26.80 14.02 -5.88
C GLU A 215 -28.08 13.61 -5.16
N ALA A 216 -28.05 12.50 -4.41
CA ALA A 216 -29.17 12.03 -3.59
C ALA A 216 -29.41 12.89 -2.33
N ASN A 217 -28.47 13.77 -1.97
CA ASN A 217 -28.49 14.59 -0.76
C ASN A 217 -28.74 13.78 0.54
N VAL A 218 -28.07 12.64 0.65
CA VAL A 218 -28.14 11.72 1.81
C VAL A 218 -26.80 11.62 2.52
N PRO A 219 -26.79 11.23 3.81
CA PRO A 219 -25.56 10.95 4.56
C PRO A 219 -24.70 9.89 3.86
N PHE A 220 -23.38 10.10 3.84
CA PHE A 220 -22.40 9.20 3.26
C PHE A 220 -21.42 8.71 4.32
N PHE A 221 -21.43 7.40 4.55
CA PHE A 221 -20.49 6.71 5.43
C PHE A 221 -19.42 6.06 4.59
N SER A 222 -18.16 6.43 4.78
CA SER A 222 -17.05 5.86 4.01
C SER A 222 -16.04 5.18 4.92
N MET A 223 -15.66 3.96 4.55
CA MET A 223 -14.62 3.18 5.21
C MET A 223 -13.83 2.38 4.18
N SER A 224 -12.51 2.24 4.38
CA SER A 224 -11.70 1.32 3.58
C SER A 224 -11.82 -0.10 4.12
N GLY A 225 -11.84 -1.11 3.23
CA GLY A 225 -11.79 -2.52 3.60
C GLY A 225 -10.58 -2.85 4.49
N SER A 226 -9.46 -2.15 4.29
CA SER A 226 -8.27 -2.30 5.12
C SER A 226 -8.46 -1.83 6.57
N GLU A 227 -9.37 -0.89 6.85
CA GLU A 227 -9.66 -0.41 8.20
C GLU A 227 -10.42 -1.44 9.06
N PHE A 228 -10.99 -2.46 8.42
CA PHE A 228 -11.62 -3.59 9.14
C PHE A 228 -10.61 -4.67 9.52
N VAL A 229 -9.42 -4.70 8.91
CA VAL A 229 -8.38 -5.70 9.20
C VAL A 229 -7.62 -5.25 10.43
N GLU A 230 -7.80 -5.98 11.54
CA GLU A 230 -7.20 -5.67 12.84
C GLU A 230 -6.33 -6.83 13.34
N MET A 231 -5.44 -6.55 14.29
CA MET A 231 -4.57 -7.58 14.89
C MET A 231 -5.31 -8.49 15.89
N PHE A 232 -6.46 -8.04 16.40
CA PHE A 232 -7.24 -8.78 17.41
C PHE A 232 -8.51 -9.34 16.79
N VAL A 233 -8.70 -10.65 16.95
CA VAL A 233 -9.86 -11.38 16.43
C VAL A 233 -11.16 -10.78 16.98
N GLY A 234 -12.11 -10.51 16.10
CA GLY A 234 -13.44 -9.97 16.41
C GLY A 234 -13.54 -8.44 16.42
N MET A 235 -12.43 -7.69 16.34
CA MET A 235 -12.50 -6.23 16.27
C MET A 235 -13.04 -5.73 14.94
N GLY A 236 -12.62 -6.32 13.83
CA GLY A 236 -13.16 -6.01 12.50
C GLY A 236 -14.66 -6.25 12.42
N ALA A 237 -15.13 -7.40 12.93
CA ALA A 237 -16.56 -7.72 13.00
C ALA A 237 -17.35 -6.71 13.86
N SER A 238 -16.74 -6.21 14.96
CA SER A 238 -17.37 -5.17 15.80
C SER A 238 -17.49 -3.83 15.06
N LYS A 239 -16.48 -3.43 14.28
CA LYS A 239 -16.52 -2.22 13.44
C LYS A 239 -17.58 -2.31 12.35
N VAL A 240 -17.71 -3.48 11.71
CA VAL A 240 -18.79 -3.71 10.73
C VAL A 240 -20.15 -3.50 11.39
N ARG A 241 -20.41 -4.13 12.54
CA ARG A 241 -21.68 -3.99 13.27
C ARG A 241 -21.98 -2.55 13.65
N ASP A 242 -20.99 -1.83 14.16
CA ASP A 242 -21.14 -0.42 14.56
C ASP A 242 -21.44 0.47 13.34
N LEU A 243 -20.75 0.28 12.22
CA LEU A 243 -20.99 1.00 10.96
C LEU A 243 -22.44 0.82 10.49
N PHE A 244 -22.91 -0.42 10.44
CA PHE A 244 -24.28 -0.73 9.98
C PHE A 244 -25.35 -0.26 10.97
N GLN A 245 -25.07 -0.27 12.26
CA GLN A 245 -25.96 0.33 13.25
C GLN A 245 -26.10 1.84 13.06
N GLN A 246 -24.99 2.55 12.87
CA GLN A 246 -25.01 4.00 12.61
C GLN A 246 -25.75 4.32 11.30
N ALA A 247 -25.56 3.49 10.26
CA ALA A 247 -26.26 3.67 8.99
C ALA A 247 -27.79 3.49 9.15
N LYS A 248 -28.23 2.47 9.93
CA LYS A 248 -29.66 2.27 10.23
C LYS A 248 -30.28 3.47 10.97
N GLU A 249 -29.55 4.06 11.91
CA GLU A 249 -30.00 5.23 12.68
C GLU A 249 -30.12 6.50 11.81
N LYS A 250 -29.37 6.57 10.71
CA LYS A 250 -29.28 7.74 9.82
C LYS A 250 -29.89 7.51 8.42
N ALA A 251 -30.71 6.49 8.28
CA ALA A 251 -31.39 6.21 7.01
C ALA A 251 -32.38 7.35 6.63
N PRO A 252 -32.54 7.74 5.34
CA PRO A 252 -31.84 7.17 4.18
C PRO A 252 -30.37 7.60 4.08
N CYS A 253 -29.48 6.68 3.74
CA CYS A 253 -28.03 6.93 3.66
C CYS A 253 -27.32 5.96 2.71
N ILE A 254 -26.08 6.29 2.36
CA ILE A 254 -25.19 5.42 1.59
C ILE A 254 -24.02 4.99 2.48
N VAL A 255 -23.74 3.68 2.52
CA VAL A 255 -22.54 3.09 3.10
C VAL A 255 -21.60 2.73 1.96
N PHE A 256 -20.39 3.27 1.98
CA PHE A 256 -19.37 2.98 0.97
C PHE A 256 -18.17 2.25 1.59
N ILE A 257 -17.82 1.11 1.01
CA ILE A 257 -16.67 0.30 1.41
C ILE A 257 -15.69 0.30 0.24
N ASP A 258 -14.59 1.04 0.38
CA ASP A 258 -13.52 1.02 -0.61
C ASP A 258 -12.61 -0.20 -0.42
N GLU A 259 -12.00 -0.69 -1.49
CA GLU A 259 -11.10 -1.85 -1.45
C GLU A 259 -11.70 -3.06 -0.72
N ILE A 260 -12.93 -3.42 -1.06
CA ILE A 260 -13.66 -4.53 -0.40
C ILE A 260 -12.90 -5.86 -0.47
N ASP A 261 -12.02 -6.03 -1.44
CA ASP A 261 -11.15 -7.19 -1.59
C ASP A 261 -10.15 -7.39 -0.44
N ALA A 262 -9.90 -6.36 0.38
CA ALA A 262 -9.08 -6.48 1.59
C ALA A 262 -9.70 -7.46 2.61
N ILE A 263 -11.04 -7.52 2.71
CA ILE A 263 -11.78 -8.41 3.61
C ILE A 263 -12.52 -9.53 2.86
N GLY A 264 -12.87 -9.30 1.61
CA GLY A 264 -13.71 -10.17 0.79
C GLY A 264 -12.97 -11.21 -0.05
N LYS A 265 -11.69 -11.48 0.17
CA LYS A 265 -10.89 -12.39 -0.64
C LYS A 265 -11.36 -13.86 -0.49
N ARG A 266 -11.33 -14.63 -1.59
CA ARG A 266 -11.60 -16.07 -1.63
C ARG A 266 -10.74 -16.83 -0.63
N ARG A 267 -11.29 -17.95 -0.13
CA ARG A 267 -10.60 -18.89 0.76
C ARG A 267 -9.60 -19.71 -0.03
N ASP A 268 -8.34 -19.38 0.08
CA ASP A 268 -7.24 -20.16 -0.51
C ASP A 268 -6.80 -21.25 0.46
N GLY A 269 -7.54 -22.25 0.75
CA GLY A 269 -7.23 -23.50 1.48
C GLY A 269 -5.96 -23.62 2.36
N GLN A 270 -5.23 -22.54 2.61
CA GLN A 270 -4.04 -22.51 3.48
C GLN A 270 -4.46 -22.43 4.95
N ILE A 271 -4.11 -23.46 5.68
CA ILE A 271 -4.32 -23.56 7.13
C ILE A 271 -3.38 -22.56 7.83
N GLY A 272 -3.96 -21.51 8.40
CA GLY A 272 -3.24 -20.62 9.33
C GLY A 272 -3.25 -19.14 8.93
N GLY A 273 -4.04 -18.32 9.63
CA GLY A 273 -3.81 -16.88 9.73
C GLY A 273 -4.91 -15.93 9.22
N ASN A 274 -6.07 -16.43 8.79
CA ASN A 274 -7.14 -15.58 8.24
C ASN A 274 -8.44 -15.51 9.07
N ASP A 275 -8.43 -16.03 10.31
CA ASP A 275 -9.65 -16.14 11.14
C ASP A 275 -10.34 -14.80 11.36
N GLU A 276 -9.59 -13.73 11.49
CA GLU A 276 -10.13 -12.39 11.71
C GLU A 276 -10.82 -11.82 10.46
N ARG A 277 -10.19 -11.97 9.28
CA ARG A 277 -10.79 -11.55 8.02
C ARG A 277 -12.05 -12.33 7.70
N GLU A 278 -12.03 -13.64 7.92
CA GLU A 278 -13.19 -14.51 7.71
C GLU A 278 -14.34 -14.14 8.66
N GLN A 279 -14.04 -13.86 9.93
CA GLN A 279 -15.04 -13.42 10.88
C GLN A 279 -15.64 -12.07 10.49
N THR A 280 -14.81 -11.14 10.03
CA THR A 280 -15.23 -9.82 9.55
C THR A 280 -16.10 -9.94 8.30
N LEU A 281 -15.71 -10.78 7.34
CA LEU A 281 -16.50 -11.07 6.15
C LEU A 281 -17.87 -11.67 6.52
N ASN A 282 -17.88 -12.69 7.38
CA ASN A 282 -19.12 -13.32 7.82
C ASN A 282 -20.05 -12.34 8.54
N GLN A 283 -19.50 -11.41 9.33
CA GLN A 283 -20.29 -10.35 9.96
C GLN A 283 -20.87 -9.39 8.90
N LEU A 284 -20.07 -8.99 7.88
CA LEU A 284 -20.56 -8.16 6.78
C LEU A 284 -21.72 -8.83 6.05
N LEU A 285 -21.58 -10.11 5.70
CA LEU A 285 -22.63 -10.90 5.06
C LEU A 285 -23.89 -10.95 5.92
N THR A 286 -23.74 -11.15 7.23
CA THR A 286 -24.85 -11.19 8.19
C THR A 286 -25.57 -9.84 8.27
N GLU A 287 -24.84 -8.73 8.32
CA GLU A 287 -25.44 -7.39 8.33
C GLU A 287 -26.19 -7.10 7.02
N MET A 288 -25.61 -7.50 5.86
CA MET A 288 -26.27 -7.33 4.54
C MET A 288 -27.54 -8.16 4.44
N ASP A 289 -27.53 -9.40 4.91
CA ASP A 289 -28.72 -10.29 4.91
C ASP A 289 -29.80 -9.79 5.88
N GLY A 290 -29.40 -9.22 7.02
CA GLY A 290 -30.27 -8.66 8.05
C GLY A 290 -31.00 -7.37 7.69
N PHE A 291 -30.76 -6.81 6.49
CA PHE A 291 -31.56 -5.70 5.96
C PHE A 291 -32.89 -6.22 5.38
N GLU A 292 -33.80 -6.66 6.25
CA GLU A 292 -35.17 -6.97 5.84
C GLU A 292 -35.95 -5.67 5.61
N GLY A 293 -36.33 -5.47 4.35
CA GLY A 293 -37.17 -4.33 3.93
C GLY A 293 -36.44 -3.00 3.96
N ASN A 294 -35.88 -2.68 2.85
CA ASN A 294 -35.44 -1.40 2.30
C ASN A 294 -35.66 -0.16 3.19
N ASN A 295 -34.89 -0.06 4.29
CA ASN A 295 -34.95 1.11 5.20
C ASN A 295 -34.22 2.35 4.61
N GLY A 296 -33.98 2.39 3.29
CA GLY A 296 -33.29 3.51 2.64
C GLY A 296 -31.77 3.49 2.79
N VAL A 297 -31.18 2.37 3.26
CA VAL A 297 -29.72 2.21 3.29
C VAL A 297 -29.27 1.46 2.04
N ILE A 298 -28.35 2.06 1.29
CA ILE A 298 -27.73 1.44 0.11
C ILE A 298 -26.24 1.24 0.38
N ILE A 299 -25.75 0.06 0.05
CA ILE A 299 -24.35 -0.30 0.22
C ILE A 299 -23.65 -0.19 -1.14
N LEU A 300 -22.66 0.69 -1.24
CA LEU A 300 -21.74 0.73 -2.37
C LEU A 300 -20.42 0.11 -1.94
N ALA A 301 -19.80 -0.69 -2.78
CA ALA A 301 -18.43 -1.14 -2.57
C ALA A 301 -17.60 -0.92 -3.83
N ALA A 302 -16.29 -0.76 -3.68
CA ALA A 302 -15.37 -0.65 -4.79
C ALA A 302 -14.27 -1.70 -4.71
N THR A 303 -13.88 -2.23 -5.85
CA THR A 303 -12.73 -3.15 -5.97
C THR A 303 -12.04 -2.99 -7.32
N ASN A 304 -10.72 -3.22 -7.32
CA ASN A 304 -9.94 -3.39 -8.54
C ASN A 304 -9.79 -4.88 -8.92
N ARG A 305 -10.23 -5.81 -8.05
CA ARG A 305 -10.03 -7.25 -8.18
C ARG A 305 -11.33 -8.04 -7.98
N PRO A 306 -12.33 -7.93 -8.86
CA PRO A 306 -13.60 -8.61 -8.68
C PRO A 306 -13.46 -10.13 -8.63
N ASP A 307 -12.47 -10.68 -9.37
CA ASP A 307 -12.25 -12.13 -9.47
C ASP A 307 -11.66 -12.72 -8.18
N SER A 308 -11.05 -11.90 -7.32
CA SER A 308 -10.53 -12.33 -6.03
C SER A 308 -11.60 -12.40 -4.93
N LEU A 309 -12.80 -11.86 -5.18
CA LEU A 309 -13.86 -11.80 -4.17
C LEU A 309 -14.50 -13.17 -3.92
N ASP A 310 -14.89 -13.39 -2.65
CA ASP A 310 -15.67 -14.57 -2.27
C ASP A 310 -17.04 -14.55 -2.99
N PRO A 311 -17.42 -15.63 -3.67
CA PRO A 311 -18.71 -15.72 -4.37
C PRO A 311 -19.92 -15.43 -3.48
N ALA A 312 -19.80 -15.62 -2.17
CA ALA A 312 -20.87 -15.31 -1.23
C ALA A 312 -21.24 -13.83 -1.22
N LEU A 313 -20.28 -12.91 -1.43
CA LEU A 313 -20.55 -11.48 -1.55
C LEU A 313 -21.38 -11.11 -2.77
N LEU A 314 -21.29 -11.92 -3.83
CA LEU A 314 -21.88 -11.66 -5.14
C LEU A 314 -23.26 -12.33 -5.35
N ARG A 315 -23.81 -12.94 -4.27
CA ARG A 315 -25.12 -13.59 -4.32
C ARG A 315 -26.25 -12.54 -4.32
N PRO A 316 -27.41 -12.85 -4.94
CA PRO A 316 -28.60 -12.00 -4.87
C PRO A 316 -28.95 -11.60 -3.43
N GLY A 317 -29.29 -10.34 -3.24
CA GLY A 317 -29.57 -9.75 -1.93
C GLY A 317 -28.34 -9.18 -1.20
N ARG A 318 -27.15 -9.26 -1.82
CA ARG A 318 -25.88 -8.67 -1.36
C ARG A 318 -25.36 -7.70 -2.40
N PHE A 319 -24.15 -7.92 -2.98
CA PHE A 319 -23.67 -7.12 -4.12
C PHE A 319 -24.18 -7.75 -5.43
N ASP A 320 -25.44 -7.60 -5.69
CA ASP A 320 -26.15 -8.20 -6.81
C ASP A 320 -26.10 -7.37 -8.10
N ARG A 321 -25.77 -6.07 -8.01
CA ARG A 321 -25.52 -5.22 -9.17
C ARG A 321 -24.03 -4.87 -9.26
N ARG A 322 -23.44 -5.13 -10.43
CA ARG A 322 -22.06 -4.71 -10.74
C ARG A 322 -22.10 -3.58 -11.73
N VAL A 323 -21.40 -2.50 -11.42
CA VAL A 323 -21.24 -1.31 -12.28
C VAL A 323 -19.78 -1.23 -12.69
N PRO A 324 -19.45 -1.51 -13.95
CA PRO A 324 -18.09 -1.31 -14.45
C PRO A 324 -17.76 0.19 -14.49
N VAL A 325 -16.57 0.55 -14.05
CA VAL A 325 -15.98 1.89 -14.10
C VAL A 325 -14.63 1.72 -14.81
N GLU A 326 -14.67 1.82 -16.13
CA GLU A 326 -13.54 1.47 -17.00
C GLU A 326 -12.60 2.66 -17.20
N LEU A 327 -11.52 2.47 -17.97
CA LEU A 327 -10.68 3.59 -18.39
C LEU A 327 -11.49 4.48 -19.35
N PRO A 328 -11.35 5.83 -19.24
CA PRO A 328 -12.14 6.75 -20.04
C PRO A 328 -11.78 6.64 -21.54
N ASP A 329 -12.80 6.71 -22.37
CA ASP A 329 -12.66 6.84 -23.82
C ASP A 329 -12.08 8.21 -24.19
N LEU A 330 -11.89 8.49 -25.48
CA LEU A 330 -11.31 9.75 -25.95
C LEU A 330 -12.08 10.98 -25.44
N LYS A 331 -13.43 10.93 -25.53
CA LYS A 331 -14.29 12.02 -25.08
C LYS A 331 -14.25 12.17 -23.57
N GLY A 332 -14.32 11.06 -22.85
CA GLY A 332 -14.20 11.04 -21.39
C GLY A 332 -12.86 11.62 -20.91
N ARG A 333 -11.75 11.28 -21.57
CA ARG A 333 -10.44 11.88 -21.26
C ARG A 333 -10.41 13.38 -21.49
N GLU A 334 -10.97 13.85 -22.60
CA GLU A 334 -11.07 15.29 -22.90
C GLU A 334 -11.90 16.02 -21.84
N ASP A 335 -13.05 15.46 -21.46
CA ASP A 335 -13.93 16.05 -20.46
C ASP A 335 -13.33 16.03 -19.06
N ILE A 336 -12.62 14.97 -18.67
CA ILE A 336 -11.86 14.88 -17.41
C ILE A 336 -10.78 15.97 -17.37
N LEU A 337 -10.00 16.12 -18.43
CA LEU A 337 -8.98 17.17 -18.54
C LEU A 337 -9.61 18.57 -18.37
N LYS A 338 -10.74 18.84 -19.03
CA LYS A 338 -11.48 20.12 -18.89
C LYS A 338 -11.98 20.37 -17.47
N VAL A 339 -12.47 19.33 -16.78
CA VAL A 339 -12.93 19.45 -15.37
C VAL A 339 -11.76 19.84 -14.45
N HIS A 340 -10.61 19.17 -14.59
CA HIS A 340 -9.43 19.51 -13.79
C HIS A 340 -8.81 20.85 -14.19
N ALA A 341 -8.89 21.23 -15.47
CA ALA A 341 -8.42 22.49 -16.00
C ALA A 341 -9.17 23.71 -15.43
N LYS A 342 -10.44 23.58 -15.03
CA LYS A 342 -11.21 24.66 -14.38
C LYS A 342 -10.53 25.22 -13.11
N LYS A 343 -9.69 24.44 -12.45
CA LYS A 343 -8.97 24.82 -11.22
C LYS A 343 -7.62 25.47 -11.50
N VAL A 344 -7.21 25.54 -12.77
CA VAL A 344 -5.87 25.98 -13.20
C VAL A 344 -6.02 27.10 -14.23
N LYS A 345 -5.10 28.06 -14.23
CA LYS A 345 -5.06 29.09 -15.27
C LYS A 345 -4.46 28.49 -16.54
N ILE A 346 -5.32 28.18 -17.50
CA ILE A 346 -4.95 27.62 -18.81
C ILE A 346 -4.93 28.75 -19.85
N GLY A 347 -3.95 28.73 -20.75
CA GLY A 347 -3.88 29.65 -21.89
C GLY A 347 -4.90 29.28 -22.97
N ASP A 348 -5.31 30.27 -23.76
CA ASP A 348 -6.39 30.14 -24.78
C ASP A 348 -6.06 29.15 -25.91
N ASN A 349 -4.80 28.73 -26.06
CA ASN A 349 -4.32 27.91 -27.19
C ASN A 349 -4.16 26.43 -26.84
N VAL A 350 -4.76 25.94 -25.76
CA VAL A 350 -4.62 24.52 -25.37
C VAL A 350 -5.71 23.69 -26.03
N ASP A 351 -5.30 22.75 -26.89
CA ASP A 351 -6.16 21.76 -27.53
C ASP A 351 -6.28 20.50 -26.64
N PHE A 352 -7.37 20.44 -25.88
CA PHE A 352 -7.66 19.30 -24.99
C PHE A 352 -7.92 18.00 -25.78
N ASN A 353 -8.41 18.06 -27.02
CA ASN A 353 -8.63 16.87 -27.82
C ASN A 353 -7.29 16.23 -28.21
N LYS A 354 -6.33 17.05 -28.66
CA LYS A 354 -4.95 16.59 -28.94
C LYS A 354 -4.32 15.97 -27.70
N ILE A 355 -4.44 16.62 -26.53
CA ILE A 355 -3.91 16.12 -25.26
C ILE A 355 -4.58 14.80 -24.88
N ALA A 356 -5.90 14.68 -25.01
CA ALA A 356 -6.65 13.46 -24.71
C ALA A 356 -6.26 12.28 -25.61
N ARG A 357 -5.94 12.54 -26.89
CA ARG A 357 -5.38 11.52 -27.81
C ARG A 357 -4.01 11.05 -27.34
N MET A 358 -3.10 11.98 -27.03
CA MET A 358 -1.76 11.66 -26.54
C MET A 358 -1.77 10.88 -25.22
N ALA A 359 -2.78 11.10 -24.37
CA ALA A 359 -2.99 10.42 -23.10
C ALA A 359 -3.85 9.15 -23.24
N SER A 360 -3.74 8.43 -24.37
CA SER A 360 -4.49 7.19 -24.59
C SER A 360 -4.18 6.16 -23.50
N GLY A 361 -5.22 5.51 -22.95
CA GLY A 361 -5.09 4.53 -21.87
C GLY A 361 -4.87 5.12 -20.46
N ALA A 362 -4.78 6.45 -20.33
CA ALA A 362 -4.63 7.09 -19.03
C ALA A 362 -5.92 7.03 -18.20
N SER A 363 -5.78 6.74 -16.94
CA SER A 363 -6.86 6.81 -15.93
C SER A 363 -7.21 8.25 -15.56
N GLY A 364 -8.38 8.46 -14.96
CA GLY A 364 -8.79 9.77 -14.47
C GLY A 364 -7.81 10.42 -13.50
N ALA A 365 -7.17 9.63 -12.66
CA ALA A 365 -6.15 10.10 -11.73
C ALA A 365 -4.87 10.57 -12.45
N GLU A 366 -4.43 9.85 -13.49
CA GLU A 366 -3.28 10.23 -14.29
C GLU A 366 -3.58 11.51 -15.08
N LEU A 367 -4.79 11.67 -15.64
CA LEU A 367 -5.22 12.88 -16.33
C LEU A 367 -5.23 14.10 -15.38
N ALA A 368 -5.72 13.93 -14.15
CA ALA A 368 -5.64 14.96 -13.12
C ALA A 368 -4.20 15.36 -12.81
N ASN A 369 -3.30 14.36 -12.73
CA ASN A 369 -1.87 14.58 -12.48
C ASN A 369 -1.20 15.31 -13.64
N ILE A 370 -1.56 14.99 -14.90
CA ILE A 370 -1.06 15.70 -16.09
C ILE A 370 -1.37 17.20 -16.00
N VAL A 371 -2.61 17.57 -15.65
CA VAL A 371 -2.99 18.98 -15.49
C VAL A 371 -2.21 19.66 -14.36
N ASN A 372 -2.01 18.96 -13.25
CA ASN A 372 -1.25 19.48 -12.11
C ASN A 372 0.25 19.65 -12.44
N GLU A 373 0.87 18.68 -13.10
CA GLU A 373 2.29 18.79 -13.54
C GLU A 373 2.47 19.92 -14.55
N ALA A 374 1.51 20.13 -15.46
CA ALA A 374 1.53 21.25 -16.40
C ALA A 374 1.49 22.60 -15.67
N ALA A 375 0.68 22.73 -14.62
CA ALA A 375 0.65 23.92 -13.78
C ALA A 375 1.98 24.14 -13.03
N LEU A 376 2.55 23.10 -12.43
CA LEU A 376 3.84 23.16 -11.77
C LEU A 376 4.97 23.54 -12.76
N ARG A 377 4.92 23.02 -14.00
CA ARG A 377 5.88 23.37 -15.05
C ARG A 377 5.78 24.84 -15.45
N ALA A 378 4.57 25.38 -15.62
CA ALA A 378 4.35 26.79 -15.93
C ALA A 378 4.96 27.70 -14.85
N VAL A 379 4.75 27.37 -13.56
CA VAL A 379 5.35 28.10 -12.42
C VAL A 379 6.86 28.01 -12.45
N ARG A 380 7.46 26.83 -12.66
CA ARG A 380 8.93 26.67 -12.77
C ARG A 380 9.53 27.51 -13.91
N ALA A 381 8.75 27.73 -14.98
CA ALA A 381 9.16 28.56 -16.11
C ALA A 381 8.83 30.05 -15.92
N GLY A 382 8.39 30.48 -14.73
CA GLY A 382 8.05 31.87 -14.42
C GLY A 382 6.79 32.39 -15.09
N ARG A 383 5.91 31.51 -15.59
CA ARG A 383 4.67 31.87 -16.29
C ARG A 383 3.46 31.75 -15.38
N GLY A 384 2.47 32.60 -15.58
CA GLY A 384 1.22 32.64 -14.82
C GLY A 384 0.09 31.78 -15.40
N PHE A 385 0.34 31.06 -16.50
CA PHE A 385 -0.64 30.23 -17.20
C PHE A 385 0.03 29.02 -17.88
N VAL A 386 -0.75 27.96 -18.07
CA VAL A 386 -0.32 26.70 -18.70
C VAL A 386 -0.45 26.82 -20.22
N THR A 387 0.55 26.37 -20.94
CA THR A 387 0.56 26.32 -22.41
C THR A 387 0.35 24.90 -22.93
N GLN A 388 0.10 24.76 -24.25
CA GLN A 388 0.06 23.47 -24.94
C GLN A 388 1.31 22.63 -24.69
N ALA A 389 2.51 23.24 -24.80
CA ALA A 389 3.78 22.56 -24.58
C ALA A 389 3.95 22.06 -23.13
N ASP A 390 3.37 22.75 -22.14
CA ASP A 390 3.38 22.27 -20.77
C ASP A 390 2.52 21.02 -20.60
N MET A 391 1.34 20.98 -21.21
CA MET A 391 0.46 19.83 -21.19
C MET A 391 1.11 18.61 -21.88
N GLU A 392 1.66 18.81 -23.07
CA GLU A 392 2.34 17.76 -23.85
C GLU A 392 3.52 17.16 -23.06
N GLU A 393 4.40 17.98 -22.52
CA GLU A 393 5.53 17.48 -21.70
C GLU A 393 5.06 16.82 -20.42
N SER A 394 3.94 17.27 -19.82
CA SER A 394 3.41 16.65 -18.60
C SER A 394 2.84 15.26 -18.84
N ILE A 395 2.29 15.00 -20.03
CA ILE A 395 1.92 13.63 -20.45
C ILE A 395 3.17 12.75 -20.43
N GLU A 396 4.24 13.23 -21.03
CA GLU A 396 5.51 12.49 -21.08
C GLU A 396 6.09 12.25 -19.69
N VAL A 397 5.99 13.23 -18.78
CA VAL A 397 6.43 13.09 -17.39
C VAL A 397 5.61 12.03 -16.65
N VAL A 398 4.29 12.00 -16.85
CA VAL A 398 3.41 11.04 -16.17
C VAL A 398 3.58 9.63 -16.73
N ILE A 399 3.74 9.46 -18.04
CA ILE A 399 3.88 8.15 -18.70
C ILE A 399 5.31 7.63 -18.63
N ALA A 400 6.31 8.46 -18.97
CA ALA A 400 7.71 8.06 -19.15
C ALA A 400 8.66 8.61 -18.07
N GLY A 401 8.15 9.41 -17.12
CA GLY A 401 8.95 10.02 -16.07
C GLY A 401 9.68 11.29 -16.49
N TYR A 402 10.37 11.93 -15.53
CA TYR A 402 11.09 13.18 -15.76
C TYR A 402 12.31 12.98 -16.67
N GLN A 403 12.71 14.04 -17.37
CA GLN A 403 13.97 14.06 -18.13
C GLN A 403 15.16 13.92 -17.17
N ARG A 404 16.09 13.05 -17.49
CA ARG A 404 17.32 12.87 -16.72
C ARG A 404 18.33 13.97 -17.10
N LYS A 405 18.50 14.97 -16.27
CA LYS A 405 19.46 16.06 -16.50
C LYS A 405 20.93 15.63 -16.47
N ASN A 406 21.26 14.52 -15.81
CA ASN A 406 22.64 14.06 -15.57
C ASN A 406 22.99 12.79 -16.36
N ALA A 407 22.10 12.30 -17.22
CA ALA A 407 22.43 11.17 -18.10
C ALA A 407 23.16 11.69 -19.35
N ILE A 408 24.46 11.69 -19.30
CA ILE A 408 25.30 12.00 -20.48
C ILE A 408 25.47 10.71 -21.27
N LEU A 409 24.67 10.55 -22.32
CA LEU A 409 24.92 9.52 -23.32
C LEU A 409 26.25 9.85 -24.05
N THR A 410 27.06 8.86 -24.27
CA THR A 410 28.21 9.03 -25.17
C THR A 410 27.70 9.29 -26.58
N ASP A 411 28.49 9.97 -27.41
CA ASP A 411 28.13 10.24 -28.83
C ASP A 411 27.76 8.96 -29.58
N LYS A 412 28.44 7.86 -29.27
CA LYS A 412 28.13 6.54 -29.83
C LYS A 412 26.77 6.04 -29.41
N GLU A 413 26.45 6.10 -28.10
CA GLU A 413 25.13 5.67 -27.56
C GLU A 413 24.02 6.56 -28.13
N LYS A 414 24.21 7.88 -28.13
CA LYS A 414 23.25 8.82 -28.70
C LYS A 414 22.95 8.51 -30.18
N LEU A 415 23.97 8.15 -30.94
CA LEU A 415 23.82 7.75 -32.36
C LEU A 415 23.03 6.44 -32.47
N VAL A 416 23.37 5.43 -31.67
CA VAL A 416 22.67 4.13 -31.67
C VAL A 416 21.19 4.32 -31.32
N VAL A 417 20.86 5.09 -30.25
CA VAL A 417 19.48 5.38 -29.85
C VAL A 417 18.73 6.13 -30.96
N SER A 418 19.41 7.07 -31.69
CA SER A 418 18.79 7.79 -32.81
C SER A 418 18.36 6.84 -33.92
N TYR A 419 19.20 5.89 -34.28
CA TYR A 419 18.86 4.88 -35.30
C TYR A 419 17.77 3.92 -34.81
N HIS A 420 17.79 3.55 -33.52
CA HIS A 420 16.81 2.70 -32.91
C HIS A 420 15.40 3.32 -32.99
N GLU A 421 15.25 4.57 -32.53
CA GLU A 421 13.97 5.28 -32.51
C GLU A 421 13.45 5.57 -33.93
N ILE A 422 14.33 5.98 -34.85
CA ILE A 422 13.93 6.15 -36.23
C ILE A 422 13.60 4.81 -36.90
N GLY A 423 14.22 3.70 -36.48
CA GLY A 423 13.87 2.35 -36.91
C GLY A 423 12.41 2.02 -36.64
N HIS A 424 11.93 2.29 -35.41
CA HIS A 424 10.52 2.14 -35.05
C HIS A 424 9.62 3.04 -35.90
N ALA A 425 9.95 4.33 -35.98
CA ALA A 425 9.15 5.31 -36.72
C ALA A 425 9.06 5.00 -38.21
N LEU A 426 10.16 4.58 -38.82
CA LEU A 426 10.21 4.27 -40.22
C LEU A 426 9.40 3.02 -40.57
N VAL A 427 9.53 1.95 -39.78
CA VAL A 427 8.74 0.73 -39.95
C VAL A 427 7.24 1.04 -39.77
N ALA A 428 6.89 1.83 -38.79
CA ALA A 428 5.51 2.27 -38.60
C ALA A 428 4.95 3.05 -39.80
N ALA A 429 5.70 4.04 -40.27
CA ALA A 429 5.24 4.93 -41.35
C ALA A 429 5.17 4.25 -42.74
N LYS A 430 5.86 3.14 -42.91
CA LYS A 430 5.88 2.38 -44.21
C LYS A 430 4.90 1.20 -44.21
N GLN A 431 4.16 0.99 -43.15
CA GLN A 431 3.10 -0.03 -43.04
C GLN A 431 1.74 0.58 -43.17
N THR A 432 0.76 -0.22 -43.61
CA THR A 432 -0.66 0.10 -43.56
C THR A 432 -1.17 -0.06 -42.14
N ASP A 433 -2.23 0.64 -41.79
CA ASP A 433 -2.95 0.51 -40.51
C ASP A 433 -2.04 0.67 -39.28
N SER A 434 -1.06 1.55 -39.36
CA SER A 434 -0.20 1.91 -38.24
C SER A 434 -0.54 3.32 -37.76
N ALA A 435 -0.59 3.50 -36.43
CA ALA A 435 -0.84 4.79 -35.83
C ALA A 435 0.23 5.82 -36.27
N PRO A 436 -0.16 7.07 -36.60
CA PRO A 436 0.77 8.10 -37.03
C PRO A 436 1.79 8.45 -35.92
N VAL A 437 3.02 8.67 -36.33
CA VAL A 437 4.09 9.13 -35.45
C VAL A 437 3.85 10.57 -35.07
N GLN A 438 3.77 10.89 -33.78
CA GLN A 438 3.56 12.23 -33.25
C GLN A 438 4.87 12.90 -32.82
N LYS A 439 5.75 12.13 -32.19
CA LYS A 439 7.01 12.64 -31.64
C LYS A 439 8.04 11.54 -31.55
N ILE A 440 9.30 11.87 -31.82
CA ILE A 440 10.45 10.99 -31.60
C ILE A 440 11.48 11.74 -30.77
N THR A 441 12.01 11.14 -29.73
CA THR A 441 13.00 11.77 -28.85
C THR A 441 14.06 10.77 -28.37
N ILE A 442 15.28 11.25 -28.21
CA ILE A 442 16.40 10.51 -27.63
C ILE A 442 16.82 11.10 -26.27
N VAL A 443 15.96 11.91 -25.66
CA VAL A 443 16.21 12.47 -24.34
C VAL A 443 15.88 11.43 -23.27
N PRO A 444 16.86 10.98 -22.45
CA PRO A 444 16.64 9.93 -21.45
C PRO A 444 15.63 10.33 -20.37
N ARG A 445 14.79 9.36 -19.95
CA ARG A 445 13.77 9.53 -18.93
C ARG A 445 14.07 8.72 -17.65
N THR A 446 13.43 9.10 -16.53
CA THR A 446 13.66 8.42 -15.24
C THR A 446 13.06 7.00 -15.19
N SER A 447 12.14 6.65 -16.07
CA SER A 447 11.64 5.26 -16.25
C SER A 447 12.69 4.28 -16.75
N GLY A 448 13.84 4.79 -17.23
CA GLY A 448 14.92 3.98 -17.81
C GLY A 448 14.97 4.00 -19.32
N ALA A 449 13.98 4.57 -19.99
CA ALA A 449 13.99 4.76 -21.44
C ALA A 449 15.09 5.75 -21.84
N LEU A 450 15.90 5.39 -22.85
CA LEU A 450 16.94 6.25 -23.41
C LEU A 450 16.40 7.13 -24.54
N GLY A 451 15.30 6.72 -25.15
CA GLY A 451 14.52 7.41 -26.14
C GLY A 451 13.10 6.82 -26.19
N TYR A 452 12.23 7.37 -27.00
CA TYR A 452 10.95 6.75 -27.35
C TYR A 452 10.35 7.38 -28.61
N THR A 453 9.55 6.57 -29.31
CA THR A 453 8.74 6.98 -30.44
C THR A 453 7.28 6.95 -30.05
N MET A 454 6.64 8.13 -30.00
CA MET A 454 5.22 8.26 -29.66
C MET A 454 4.37 8.12 -30.90
N GLN A 455 3.49 7.13 -30.90
CA GLN A 455 2.44 6.93 -31.87
C GLN A 455 1.08 7.18 -31.23
N VAL A 456 0.17 7.84 -31.92
CA VAL A 456 -1.15 8.21 -31.40
C VAL A 456 -2.22 7.85 -32.41
N ASP A 457 -3.14 6.97 -32.01
CA ASP A 457 -4.28 6.60 -32.85
C ASP A 457 -5.25 7.79 -33.06
N GLU A 458 -5.79 7.91 -34.27
CA GLU A 458 -6.73 9.00 -34.59
C GLU A 458 -8.15 8.78 -34.07
N GLY A 459 -8.48 7.58 -33.58
CA GLY A 459 -9.81 7.23 -33.08
C GLY A 459 -9.80 6.17 -31.98
N ASN A 460 -11.00 5.77 -31.54
CA ASN A 460 -11.19 4.65 -30.61
C ASN A 460 -11.11 3.34 -31.42
N HIS A 461 -10.00 2.62 -31.30
CA HIS A 461 -9.85 1.28 -31.88
C HIS A 461 -10.23 0.22 -30.84
N TYR A 462 -11.42 -0.39 -31.02
CA TYR A 462 -11.89 -1.48 -30.14
C TYR A 462 -11.53 -2.86 -30.65
N LEU A 463 -11.25 -3.02 -31.94
CA LEU A 463 -10.92 -4.29 -32.57
C LEU A 463 -9.63 -4.13 -33.35
N MET A 464 -8.74 -5.09 -33.20
CA MET A 464 -7.50 -5.19 -33.97
C MET A 464 -7.56 -6.42 -34.87
N THR A 465 -7.25 -6.24 -36.11
CA THR A 465 -7.11 -7.33 -37.08
C THR A 465 -5.78 -8.09 -36.84
N LYS A 466 -5.68 -9.26 -37.40
CA LYS A 466 -4.43 -10.03 -37.38
C LYS A 466 -3.28 -9.24 -38.00
N GLU A 467 -3.52 -8.56 -39.09
CA GLU A 467 -2.54 -7.77 -39.82
C GLU A 467 -2.04 -6.57 -39.00
N GLU A 468 -2.95 -5.86 -38.32
CA GLU A 468 -2.59 -4.78 -37.41
C GLU A 468 -1.70 -5.23 -36.27
N ILE A 469 -1.98 -6.39 -35.65
CA ILE A 469 -1.12 -6.94 -34.59
C ILE A 469 0.25 -7.35 -35.14
N GLU A 470 0.28 -8.00 -36.32
CA GLU A 470 1.53 -8.36 -37.00
C GLU A 470 2.35 -7.11 -37.34
N ASN A 471 1.72 -6.04 -37.82
CA ASN A 471 2.37 -4.75 -38.12
C ASN A 471 2.91 -4.09 -36.84
N LYS A 472 2.18 -4.17 -35.73
CA LYS A 472 2.60 -3.64 -34.44
C LYS A 472 3.83 -4.39 -33.90
N ILE A 473 3.87 -5.72 -34.08
CA ILE A 473 5.05 -6.53 -33.73
C ILE A 473 6.23 -6.15 -34.61
N ALA A 474 6.03 -5.95 -35.91
CA ALA A 474 7.11 -5.51 -36.84
C ALA A 474 7.64 -4.14 -36.41
N THR A 475 6.78 -3.18 -36.07
CA THR A 475 7.18 -1.87 -35.55
C THR A 475 8.03 -2.00 -34.28
N LEU A 476 7.63 -2.82 -33.31
CA LEU A 476 8.40 -3.07 -32.08
C LEU A 476 9.78 -3.69 -32.34
N THR A 477 9.94 -4.48 -33.41
CA THR A 477 11.24 -5.04 -33.78
C THR A 477 12.11 -4.09 -34.64
N GLY A 478 11.53 -2.95 -35.07
CA GLY A 478 12.18 -2.00 -35.99
C GLY A 478 13.44 -1.36 -35.43
N GLY A 479 13.45 -0.97 -34.15
CA GLY A 479 14.63 -0.40 -33.50
C GLY A 479 15.83 -1.35 -33.51
N ARG A 480 15.62 -2.59 -33.12
CA ARG A 480 16.66 -3.63 -33.16
C ARG A 480 17.13 -3.94 -34.60
N ALA A 481 16.19 -4.02 -35.53
CA ALA A 481 16.55 -4.25 -36.94
C ALA A 481 17.42 -3.11 -37.49
N ALA A 482 17.17 -1.86 -37.10
CA ALA A 482 18.02 -0.74 -37.46
C ALA A 482 19.44 -0.86 -36.86
N GLU A 483 19.57 -1.24 -35.60
CA GLU A 483 20.87 -1.47 -34.96
C GLU A 483 21.68 -2.57 -35.70
N GLU A 484 21.06 -3.70 -35.99
CA GLU A 484 21.68 -4.83 -36.68
C GLU A 484 22.21 -4.45 -38.10
N ILE A 485 21.38 -3.73 -38.84
CA ILE A 485 21.72 -3.33 -40.24
C ILE A 485 22.80 -2.24 -40.27
N VAL A 486 22.76 -1.31 -39.32
CA VAL A 486 23.66 -0.13 -39.34
C VAL A 486 24.99 -0.41 -38.67
N PHE A 487 24.96 -1.04 -37.50
CA PHE A 487 26.14 -1.22 -36.65
C PHE A 487 26.66 -2.66 -36.63
N GLY A 488 25.93 -3.62 -37.20
CA GLY A 488 26.28 -5.04 -37.13
C GLY A 488 26.30 -5.58 -35.69
N SER A 489 25.67 -4.89 -34.76
CA SER A 489 25.61 -5.23 -33.33
C SER A 489 24.25 -4.93 -32.77
N ILE A 490 23.94 -5.55 -31.64
CA ILE A 490 22.69 -5.39 -30.93
C ILE A 490 22.96 -4.87 -29.51
N THR A 491 22.07 -4.02 -29.01
CA THR A 491 22.19 -3.47 -27.65
C THR A 491 21.09 -3.98 -26.74
N THR A 492 21.21 -3.67 -25.46
CA THR A 492 20.17 -3.97 -24.44
C THR A 492 18.97 -3.00 -24.52
N GLY A 493 19.04 -1.98 -25.37
CA GLY A 493 18.00 -0.96 -25.53
C GLY A 493 16.64 -1.54 -25.92
N ALA A 494 16.65 -2.59 -26.75
CA ALA A 494 15.42 -3.24 -27.23
C ALA A 494 14.71 -4.15 -26.22
N SER A 495 15.11 -4.20 -24.94
CA SER A 495 14.54 -5.18 -23.98
C SER A 495 13.04 -5.01 -23.77
N ASN A 496 12.54 -3.79 -23.65
CA ASN A 496 11.12 -3.51 -23.52
C ASN A 496 10.33 -3.84 -24.79
N ASP A 497 10.88 -3.56 -25.96
CA ASP A 497 10.25 -3.86 -27.25
C ASP A 497 10.11 -5.36 -27.47
N ILE A 498 11.13 -6.12 -27.09
CA ILE A 498 11.10 -7.59 -27.11
C ILE A 498 10.02 -8.12 -26.19
N GLU A 499 9.89 -7.57 -24.97
CA GLU A 499 8.85 -7.97 -24.03
C GLU A 499 7.45 -7.69 -24.60
N GLN A 500 7.21 -6.49 -25.13
CA GLN A 500 5.94 -6.08 -25.72
C GLN A 500 5.61 -6.92 -26.97
N ALA A 501 6.56 -7.12 -27.86
CA ALA A 501 6.40 -7.98 -29.04
C ALA A 501 6.03 -9.41 -28.65
N THR A 502 6.70 -9.96 -27.62
CA THR A 502 6.43 -11.32 -27.12
C THR A 502 5.03 -11.42 -26.51
N LYS A 503 4.59 -10.42 -25.73
CA LYS A 503 3.24 -10.37 -25.16
C LYS A 503 2.17 -10.35 -26.26
N LEU A 504 2.34 -9.51 -27.28
CA LEU A 504 1.40 -9.43 -28.41
C LEU A 504 1.37 -10.72 -29.22
N ALA A 505 2.52 -11.29 -29.56
CA ALA A 505 2.63 -12.53 -30.32
C ALA A 505 1.99 -13.71 -29.54
N ARG A 506 2.20 -13.77 -28.23
CA ARG A 506 1.59 -14.77 -27.38
C ARG A 506 0.07 -14.60 -27.33
N ALA A 507 -0.42 -13.40 -27.03
CA ALA A 507 -1.85 -13.11 -26.98
C ALA A 507 -2.56 -13.41 -28.31
N MET A 508 -1.93 -13.13 -29.44
CA MET A 508 -2.43 -13.44 -30.77
C MET A 508 -2.68 -14.95 -30.96
N ILE A 509 -1.83 -15.78 -30.38
CA ILE A 509 -1.91 -17.24 -30.47
C ILE A 509 -2.83 -17.81 -29.40
N THR A 510 -2.65 -17.42 -28.12
CA THR A 510 -3.31 -18.09 -26.99
C THR A 510 -4.68 -17.53 -26.64
N LYS A 511 -4.92 -16.24 -26.91
CA LYS A 511 -6.13 -15.51 -26.51
C LYS A 511 -7.07 -15.22 -27.68
N TYR A 512 -6.52 -14.77 -28.82
CA TYR A 512 -7.34 -14.30 -29.92
C TYR A 512 -7.63 -15.34 -31.00
N GLY A 513 -7.03 -16.54 -30.89
CA GLY A 513 -7.25 -17.63 -31.85
C GLY A 513 -6.84 -17.27 -33.29
N MET A 514 -5.83 -16.39 -33.47
CA MET A 514 -5.39 -15.90 -34.79
C MET A 514 -4.30 -16.79 -35.43
N SER A 515 -3.99 -17.93 -34.82
CA SER A 515 -3.05 -18.92 -35.38
C SER A 515 -3.78 -19.97 -36.20
N LYS A 516 -3.21 -20.36 -37.35
CA LYS A 516 -3.75 -21.48 -38.14
C LYS A 516 -3.56 -22.86 -37.49
N ASP A 517 -2.59 -22.97 -36.58
CA ASP A 517 -2.25 -24.24 -35.92
C ASP A 517 -3.19 -24.56 -34.76
N PHE A 518 -3.80 -23.56 -34.15
CA PHE A 518 -4.66 -23.70 -32.95
C PHE A 518 -6.10 -23.25 -33.15
N ASP A 519 -6.36 -22.53 -34.27
CA ASP A 519 -7.67 -22.02 -34.65
C ASP A 519 -8.39 -21.31 -33.49
N MET A 520 -9.69 -21.52 -33.31
CA MET A 520 -10.54 -20.84 -32.32
C MET A 520 -10.50 -21.51 -30.92
N VAL A 521 -9.31 -21.88 -30.44
CA VAL A 521 -9.12 -22.45 -29.10
C VAL A 521 -8.48 -21.45 -28.16
N ALA A 522 -9.17 -21.11 -27.06
CA ALA A 522 -8.60 -20.29 -26.00
C ALA A 522 -7.69 -21.15 -25.11
N MET A 523 -6.41 -20.81 -25.09
CA MET A 523 -5.36 -21.53 -24.33
C MET A 523 -4.90 -20.78 -23.09
N GLU A 524 -5.47 -19.63 -22.83
CA GLU A 524 -5.11 -18.73 -21.76
C GLU A 524 -6.38 -18.30 -21.00
N VAL A 525 -6.31 -18.35 -19.66
CA VAL A 525 -7.36 -17.87 -18.77
C VAL A 525 -6.81 -16.68 -17.98
N GLU A 526 -7.42 -15.52 -18.15
CA GLU A 526 -7.09 -14.33 -17.35
C GLU A 526 -7.68 -14.42 -15.95
N THR A 527 -6.82 -14.30 -14.94
CA THR A 527 -7.23 -14.39 -13.53
C THR A 527 -7.55 -13.02 -12.93
N ASN A 528 -7.10 -11.90 -13.51
CA ASN A 528 -7.29 -10.54 -13.00
C ASN A 528 -7.50 -9.52 -14.13
N LYS A 529 -8.73 -9.39 -14.60
CA LYS A 529 -9.08 -8.56 -15.77
C LYS A 529 -8.66 -7.07 -15.67
N TYR A 530 -8.61 -6.49 -14.47
CA TYR A 530 -8.44 -5.04 -14.28
C TYR A 530 -7.06 -4.59 -13.75
N LEU A 531 -6.13 -5.53 -13.45
CA LEU A 531 -4.80 -5.21 -12.89
C LEU A 531 -3.64 -5.64 -13.78
N GLY A 532 -3.88 -5.84 -15.08
CA GLY A 532 -2.87 -6.38 -15.98
C GLY A 532 -2.55 -7.84 -15.63
N GLY A 533 -3.61 -8.61 -15.50
CA GLY A 533 -3.70 -9.88 -14.82
C GLY A 533 -2.66 -10.92 -15.16
N ASP A 534 -2.32 -11.70 -14.16
CA ASP A 534 -1.66 -12.97 -14.35
C ASP A 534 -2.56 -13.87 -15.19
N SER A 535 -2.11 -14.18 -16.39
CA SER A 535 -2.75 -15.16 -17.25
C SER A 535 -2.11 -16.53 -17.00
N SER A 536 -2.93 -17.54 -16.85
CA SER A 536 -2.45 -18.91 -16.74
C SER A 536 -2.79 -19.68 -18.01
N LEU A 537 -1.80 -20.45 -18.54
CA LEU A 537 -2.03 -21.32 -19.67
C LEU A 537 -2.88 -22.52 -19.24
N SER A 538 -3.96 -22.77 -19.99
CA SER A 538 -4.90 -23.88 -19.78
C SER A 538 -4.72 -24.95 -20.85
N CYS A 539 -3.47 -25.43 -21.01
CA CYS A 539 -3.12 -26.42 -22.04
C CYS A 539 -2.01 -27.37 -21.57
N SER A 540 -1.82 -28.49 -22.28
CA SER A 540 -0.77 -29.47 -21.98
C SER A 540 0.65 -28.90 -22.19
N ALA A 541 1.67 -29.53 -21.57
CA ALA A 541 3.06 -29.13 -21.72
C ALA A 541 3.54 -29.24 -23.19
N GLU A 542 3.03 -30.20 -23.95
CA GLU A 542 3.33 -30.35 -25.38
C GLU A 542 2.81 -29.15 -26.18
N THR A 543 1.55 -28.74 -25.90
CA THR A 543 0.94 -27.57 -26.52
C THR A 543 1.70 -26.29 -26.16
N GLN A 544 2.13 -26.15 -24.90
CA GLN A 544 2.96 -24.99 -24.48
C GLN A 544 4.26 -24.90 -25.28
N THR A 545 4.94 -26.03 -25.48
CA THR A 545 6.17 -26.10 -26.31
C THR A 545 5.89 -25.67 -27.75
N LEU A 546 4.73 -26.05 -28.30
CA LEU A 546 4.35 -25.65 -29.66
C LEU A 546 4.01 -24.16 -29.72
N ILE A 547 3.31 -23.60 -28.72
CA ILE A 547 3.03 -22.17 -28.60
C ILE A 547 4.33 -21.39 -28.60
N ASP A 548 5.32 -21.78 -27.78
CA ASP A 548 6.61 -21.08 -27.70
C ASP A 548 7.34 -21.09 -29.04
N LYS A 549 7.34 -22.20 -29.78
CA LYS A 549 7.90 -22.27 -31.13
C LYS A 549 7.19 -21.30 -32.08
N LYS A 550 5.85 -21.25 -32.03
CA LYS A 550 5.07 -20.36 -32.90
C LYS A 550 5.24 -18.89 -32.57
N VAL A 551 5.40 -18.53 -31.30
CA VAL A 551 5.76 -17.17 -30.89
C VAL A 551 7.11 -16.76 -31.49
N VAL A 552 8.12 -17.62 -31.39
CA VAL A 552 9.46 -17.35 -31.97
C VAL A 552 9.39 -17.23 -33.51
N GLU A 553 8.65 -18.11 -34.19
CA GLU A 553 8.45 -18.05 -35.64
C GLU A 553 7.77 -16.73 -36.06
N LEU A 554 6.72 -16.31 -35.34
CA LEU A 554 5.99 -15.09 -35.63
C LEU A 554 6.86 -13.85 -35.44
N ILE A 555 7.57 -13.74 -34.32
CA ILE A 555 8.46 -12.60 -34.05
C ILE A 555 9.57 -12.53 -35.10
N ARG A 556 10.18 -13.66 -35.44
CA ARG A 556 11.22 -13.73 -36.48
C ARG A 556 10.70 -13.23 -37.82
N LYS A 557 9.54 -13.70 -38.26
CA LYS A 557 8.88 -13.26 -39.50
C LYS A 557 8.65 -11.75 -39.52
N GLN A 558 8.17 -11.18 -38.40
CA GLN A 558 7.91 -9.74 -38.35
C GLN A 558 9.19 -8.93 -38.23
N HIS A 559 10.23 -9.46 -37.61
CA HIS A 559 11.56 -8.85 -37.58
C HIS A 559 12.20 -8.83 -39.00
N GLU A 560 12.09 -9.92 -39.77
CA GLU A 560 12.53 -9.96 -41.17
C GLU A 560 11.77 -8.95 -42.04
N LYS A 561 10.45 -8.77 -41.80
CA LYS A 561 9.66 -7.73 -42.46
C LYS A 561 10.20 -6.33 -42.12
N ALA A 562 10.46 -6.05 -40.85
CA ALA A 562 11.01 -4.78 -40.39
C ALA A 562 12.40 -4.51 -41.02
N ALA A 563 13.26 -5.52 -41.02
CA ALA A 563 14.60 -5.43 -41.66
C ALA A 563 14.51 -5.13 -43.17
N THR A 564 13.56 -5.74 -43.87
CA THR A 564 13.32 -5.47 -45.29
C THR A 564 12.91 -4.02 -45.51
N ILE A 565 11.95 -3.51 -44.76
CA ILE A 565 11.50 -2.11 -44.84
C ILE A 565 12.64 -1.13 -44.57
N ILE A 566 13.50 -1.43 -43.60
CA ILE A 566 14.65 -0.59 -43.26
C ILE A 566 15.68 -0.60 -44.36
N LEU A 567 16.01 -1.77 -44.94
CA LEU A 567 16.96 -1.89 -46.05
C LEU A 567 16.49 -1.13 -47.31
N GLU A 568 15.22 -1.25 -47.65
CA GLU A 568 14.62 -0.53 -48.80
C GLU A 568 14.64 0.99 -48.61
N ASN A 569 14.62 1.47 -47.39
CA ASN A 569 14.58 2.90 -47.03
C ASN A 569 15.87 3.37 -46.34
N ARG A 570 17.00 2.71 -46.54
CA ARG A 570 18.26 2.96 -45.85
C ARG A 570 18.70 4.43 -45.89
N ALA A 571 18.63 5.08 -47.03
CA ALA A 571 19.02 6.49 -47.20
C ALA A 571 18.16 7.41 -46.30
N LYS A 572 16.86 7.12 -46.18
CA LYS A 572 15.95 7.90 -45.31
C LYS A 572 16.19 7.60 -43.83
N LEU A 573 16.54 6.37 -43.50
CA LEU A 573 16.97 6.02 -42.15
C LEU A 573 18.17 6.86 -41.73
N ASP A 574 19.21 6.91 -42.57
CA ASP A 574 20.45 7.65 -42.28
C ASP A 574 20.18 9.16 -42.16
N GLU A 575 19.38 9.74 -43.08
CA GLU A 575 19.00 11.16 -43.06
C GLU A 575 18.24 11.54 -41.78
N LEU A 576 17.19 10.78 -41.44
CA LEU A 576 16.33 11.02 -40.26
C LEU A 576 17.07 10.80 -38.94
N SER A 577 17.93 9.75 -38.87
CA SER A 577 18.71 9.45 -37.68
C SER A 577 19.73 10.55 -37.37
N ASN A 578 20.42 11.06 -38.40
CA ASN A 578 21.33 12.18 -38.23
C ASN A 578 20.58 13.48 -37.84
N TYR A 579 19.41 13.70 -38.41
CA TYR A 579 18.58 14.86 -38.02
C TYR A 579 18.12 14.76 -36.55
N LEU A 580 17.65 13.58 -36.11
CA LEU A 580 17.28 13.31 -34.72
C LEU A 580 18.48 13.42 -33.77
N TYR A 581 19.65 12.92 -34.17
CA TYR A 581 20.88 13.04 -33.39
C TYR A 581 21.25 14.50 -33.09
N GLN A 582 21.05 15.40 -34.07
CA GLN A 582 21.33 16.84 -33.90
C GLN A 582 20.28 17.55 -33.09
N LYS A 583 18.99 17.28 -33.34
CA LYS A 583 17.85 17.97 -32.69
C LYS A 583 17.40 17.39 -31.36
N GLU A 584 17.79 16.13 -31.07
CA GLU A 584 17.39 15.31 -29.91
C GLU A 584 15.89 15.03 -29.80
N THR A 585 15.04 15.83 -30.42
CA THR A 585 13.59 15.65 -30.47
C THR A 585 13.04 16.22 -31.78
N ILE A 586 12.24 15.42 -32.49
CA ILE A 586 11.55 15.84 -33.71
C ILE A 586 10.04 15.55 -33.63
N THR A 587 9.26 16.39 -34.29
CA THR A 587 7.82 16.18 -34.40
C THR A 587 7.47 15.19 -35.50
N GLY A 588 6.28 14.58 -35.43
CA GLY A 588 5.78 13.71 -36.51
C GLY A 588 5.68 14.43 -37.87
N GLU A 589 5.33 15.72 -37.87
CA GLU A 589 5.28 16.54 -39.09
C GLU A 589 6.68 16.69 -39.74
N GLU A 590 7.70 16.99 -38.93
CA GLU A 590 9.08 17.08 -39.40
C GLU A 590 9.56 15.74 -39.94
N PHE A 591 9.28 14.65 -39.21
CA PHE A 591 9.60 13.29 -39.64
C PHE A 591 8.95 12.96 -40.99
N MET A 592 7.64 13.16 -41.13
CA MET A 592 6.93 12.88 -42.38
C MET A 592 7.39 13.76 -43.54
N LYS A 593 7.73 15.01 -43.28
CA LYS A 593 8.26 15.92 -44.30
C LYS A 593 9.58 15.41 -44.89
N ILE A 594 10.50 14.94 -44.05
CA ILE A 594 11.80 14.39 -44.51
C ILE A 594 11.60 13.03 -45.18
N LEU A 595 10.68 12.20 -44.63
CA LEU A 595 10.42 10.86 -45.20
C LEU A 595 9.86 10.94 -46.62
N ASN A 596 9.04 11.98 -46.93
CA ASN A 596 8.37 12.16 -48.22
C ASN A 596 9.14 13.06 -49.19
N SER A 597 10.22 13.71 -48.76
CA SER A 597 11.13 14.47 -49.63
C SER A 597 12.07 13.54 -50.42
#